data_ef25b2f4a63005995178c9e646475f47
#
_entry.id   ef25b2f4a63005995178c9e646475f47
#
_cell.length_a   1.000
_cell.length_b   1.000
_cell.length_c   1.000
_cell.angle_alpha   90.00
_cell.angle_beta   90.00
_cell.angle_gamma   90.00
#
_symmetry.space_group_name_H-M   'P 1'
#
loop_
_entity.id
_entity.type
_entity.pdbx_description
1 polymer ?
#
loop_
_entity_poly.entity_id
_entity_poly.type
_entity_poly.pdbx_seq_one_letter_code
_entity_poly.pdbx_strand_id
1 'polypeptide(L)'
;MTLKHISDDTGLSIATVSRTLNRKNRKHSVNEEKIYASARKLGYPFLANADENGQVTIALVMKLFEGEFYASLMNGFYKATENSTSDIVFSYVAEDNNNLVDDILSLSKKHSGICLFLPSMTNNDYLKIKEEVGRYPIISLLPSKNPKIDTVCFDSYRGGYMMAKHFEEQGYKKFGFISGPPSRADALFRKNGFLNHIHGQNDLELVWSFQGDFTSALGKAAFADYNNSGLKDVAIFGGNDYSCFGFMKAAIESGYKIPDDFIIGGYDNISFCDNFTPELTSIVTDFHALGKIAIRTVESLITENADTDSVGQMSMIPVTIKIRNSSSPKT
;
A
#
# COMPACT_ATOMS: atom_id res chain seq x y z
N MET A 1 -19.78 16.85 17.56
CA MET A 1 -21.19 16.38 17.60
C MET A 1 -21.18 14.97 18.17
N THR A 2 -22.18 14.56 19.00
CA THR A 2 -22.16 13.26 19.70
C THR A 2 -23.47 12.52 19.49
N LEU A 3 -23.49 11.20 19.74
CA LEU A 3 -24.70 10.36 19.72
C LEU A 3 -25.82 10.95 20.60
N LYS A 4 -25.44 11.68 21.65
CA LYS A 4 -26.39 12.36 22.54
C LYS A 4 -27.20 13.43 21.80
N HIS A 5 -26.59 14.22 20.93
CA HIS A 5 -27.31 15.25 20.14
C HIS A 5 -28.35 14.63 19.20
N ILE A 6 -28.01 13.46 18.58
CA ILE A 6 -28.97 12.73 17.74
C ILE A 6 -30.09 12.11 18.59
N SER A 7 -29.73 11.59 19.76
CA SER A 7 -30.72 11.09 20.75
C SER A 7 -31.70 12.19 21.16
N ASP A 8 -31.20 13.37 21.46
CA ASP A 8 -32.03 14.53 21.86
C ASP A 8 -32.92 15.04 20.70
N ASP A 9 -32.41 15.08 19.45
CA ASP A 9 -33.18 15.53 18.27
C ASP A 9 -34.24 14.49 17.82
N THR A 10 -33.97 13.20 17.98
CA THR A 10 -34.87 12.12 17.57
C THR A 10 -35.84 11.65 18.65
N GLY A 11 -35.58 11.97 19.92
CA GLY A 11 -36.29 11.45 21.08
C GLY A 11 -36.06 9.95 21.36
N LEU A 12 -35.02 9.36 20.73
CA LEU A 12 -34.67 7.95 20.88
C LEU A 12 -33.50 7.78 21.84
N SER A 13 -33.40 6.62 22.51
CA SER A 13 -32.28 6.38 23.45
C SER A 13 -30.93 6.39 22.74
N ILE A 14 -29.87 6.82 23.42
CA ILE A 14 -28.48 6.79 22.92
C ILE A 14 -28.11 5.38 22.48
N ALA A 15 -28.55 4.35 23.22
CA ALA A 15 -28.31 2.93 22.87
C ALA A 15 -28.99 2.55 21.55
N THR A 16 -30.21 3.06 21.30
CA THR A 16 -30.92 2.84 20.03
C THR A 16 -30.23 3.55 18.87
N VAL A 17 -29.81 4.80 19.07
CA VAL A 17 -29.05 5.59 18.09
C VAL A 17 -27.74 4.89 17.76
N SER A 18 -26.95 4.53 18.78
CA SER A 18 -25.68 3.83 18.59
C SER A 18 -25.86 2.49 17.86
N ARG A 19 -26.85 1.68 18.28
CA ARG A 19 -27.12 0.39 17.64
C ARG A 19 -27.54 0.54 16.17
N THR A 20 -28.32 1.55 15.86
CA THR A 20 -28.78 1.85 14.49
C THR A 20 -27.60 2.29 13.61
N LEU A 21 -26.79 3.22 14.10
CA LEU A 21 -25.64 3.76 13.36
C LEU A 21 -24.51 2.70 13.16
N ASN A 22 -24.40 1.73 14.08
CA ASN A 22 -23.39 0.64 14.03
C ASN A 22 -23.92 -0.66 13.40
N ARG A 23 -25.12 -0.66 12.81
CA ARG A 23 -25.76 -1.87 12.31
C ARG A 23 -25.30 -2.18 10.87
N LYS A 24 -24.85 -3.43 10.64
CA LYS A 24 -24.41 -3.90 9.32
C LYS A 24 -25.52 -4.08 8.29
N ASN A 25 -26.77 -4.31 8.72
CA ASN A 25 -27.92 -4.49 7.81
C ASN A 25 -29.07 -3.58 8.22
N ARG A 26 -29.52 -2.72 7.32
CA ARG A 26 -30.66 -1.82 7.51
C ARG A 26 -31.98 -2.60 7.50
N LYS A 27 -32.88 -2.23 8.42
CA LYS A 27 -34.23 -2.78 8.46
C LYS A 27 -35.29 -1.83 7.85
N HIS A 28 -34.88 -0.66 7.36
CA HIS A 28 -35.78 0.39 6.82
C HIS A 28 -36.97 0.69 7.76
N SER A 29 -36.71 0.84 9.05
CA SER A 29 -37.70 1.21 10.01
C SER A 29 -37.82 2.73 10.13
N VAL A 30 -39.02 3.23 10.47
CA VAL A 30 -39.26 4.66 10.68
C VAL A 30 -38.27 5.29 11.68
N ASN A 31 -37.84 4.54 12.70
CA ASN A 31 -36.87 5.02 13.67
C ASN A 31 -35.46 5.10 13.07
N GLU A 32 -35.06 4.18 12.17
CA GLU A 32 -33.80 4.26 11.45
C GLU A 32 -33.75 5.49 10.56
N GLU A 33 -34.81 5.74 9.78
CA GLU A 33 -34.91 6.94 8.92
C GLU A 33 -34.82 8.24 9.73
N LYS A 34 -35.47 8.32 10.88
CA LYS A 34 -35.37 9.46 11.80
C LYS A 34 -33.95 9.67 12.30
N ILE A 35 -33.26 8.59 12.71
CA ILE A 35 -31.88 8.67 13.21
C ILE A 35 -30.95 9.16 12.11
N TYR A 36 -31.04 8.60 10.90
CA TYR A 36 -30.20 9.00 9.78
C TYR A 36 -30.49 10.42 9.29
N ALA A 37 -31.77 10.85 9.26
CA ALA A 37 -32.15 12.23 8.92
C ALA A 37 -31.61 13.24 9.95
N SER A 38 -31.74 12.94 11.24
CA SER A 38 -31.18 13.75 12.32
C SER A 38 -29.66 13.83 12.28
N ALA A 39 -28.99 12.70 12.07
CA ALA A 39 -27.55 12.64 11.98
C ALA A 39 -27.01 13.48 10.80
N ARG A 40 -27.67 13.45 9.63
CA ARG A 40 -27.36 14.33 8.48
C ARG A 40 -27.61 15.81 8.83
N LYS A 41 -28.80 16.14 9.35
CA LYS A 41 -29.15 17.50 9.75
C LYS A 41 -28.17 18.11 10.73
N LEU A 42 -27.69 17.31 11.67
CA LEU A 42 -26.76 17.73 12.70
C LEU A 42 -25.28 17.68 12.25
N GLY A 43 -25.00 17.26 11.01
CA GLY A 43 -23.62 17.14 10.52
C GLY A 43 -22.80 16.08 11.28
N TYR A 44 -23.42 14.96 11.64
CA TYR A 44 -22.68 13.85 12.24
C TYR A 44 -21.65 13.36 11.23
N PRO A 45 -20.33 13.39 11.55
CA PRO A 45 -19.28 13.51 10.54
C PRO A 45 -19.33 12.47 9.42
N PHE A 46 -19.62 11.21 9.73
CA PHE A 46 -19.61 10.15 8.73
C PHE A 46 -20.91 9.98 7.95
N LEU A 47 -22.04 10.49 8.48
CA LEU A 47 -23.32 10.43 7.82
C LEU A 47 -23.62 11.66 6.97
N ALA A 48 -22.87 12.76 7.18
CA ALA A 48 -22.98 13.92 6.29
C ALA A 48 -22.65 13.55 4.83
N ASN A 49 -21.79 12.55 4.63
CA ASN A 49 -21.34 12.09 3.32
C ASN A 49 -21.86 10.68 2.94
N ALA A 50 -22.78 10.09 3.72
CA ALA A 50 -23.49 8.90 3.28
C ALA A 50 -24.54 9.31 2.23
N ASP A 51 -24.79 8.44 1.24
CA ASP A 51 -25.85 8.66 0.26
C ASP A 51 -27.25 8.74 0.91
N GLU A 52 -28.29 9.01 0.11
CA GLU A 52 -29.69 9.08 0.59
C GLU A 52 -30.14 7.79 1.29
N ASN A 53 -29.50 6.66 0.97
CA ASN A 53 -29.72 5.36 1.60
C ASN A 53 -28.82 5.15 2.82
N GLY A 54 -27.91 6.10 3.12
CA GLY A 54 -26.92 6.06 4.21
C GLY A 54 -25.81 5.04 3.98
N GLN A 55 -25.49 4.75 2.73
CA GLN A 55 -24.40 3.92 2.34
C GLN A 55 -23.07 4.66 2.53
N VAL A 56 -22.10 4.02 3.16
CA VAL A 56 -20.77 4.56 3.40
C VAL A 56 -19.96 4.37 2.14
N THR A 57 -19.37 5.44 1.61
CA THR A 57 -18.43 5.38 0.48
C THR A 57 -17.04 5.72 0.95
N ILE A 58 -16.07 4.87 0.59
CA ILE A 58 -14.65 5.08 0.88
C ILE A 58 -13.93 5.33 -0.45
N ALA A 59 -13.24 6.46 -0.57
CA ALA A 59 -12.44 6.74 -1.75
C ALA A 59 -11.05 6.12 -1.63
N LEU A 60 -10.64 5.29 -2.59
CA LEU A 60 -9.24 4.94 -2.80
C LEU A 60 -8.65 5.97 -3.77
N VAL A 61 -7.80 6.85 -3.25
CA VAL A 61 -7.18 7.95 -4.00
C VAL A 61 -5.76 7.58 -4.39
N MET A 62 -5.47 7.64 -5.68
CA MET A 62 -4.15 7.31 -6.22
C MET A 62 -3.82 8.21 -7.42
N LYS A 63 -2.55 8.26 -7.81
CA LYS A 63 -2.18 8.76 -9.13
C LYS A 63 -2.54 7.74 -10.20
N LEU A 64 -2.87 8.21 -11.39
CA LEU A 64 -3.09 7.32 -12.53
C LEU A 64 -1.73 6.87 -13.07
N PHE A 65 -1.43 5.59 -12.90
CA PHE A 65 -0.26 4.95 -13.47
C PHE A 65 -0.65 3.71 -14.27
N GLU A 66 0.12 3.41 -15.28
CA GLU A 66 0.01 2.17 -16.01
C GLU A 66 0.66 1.02 -15.22
N GLY A 67 0.15 -0.17 -15.41
CA GLY A 67 0.77 -1.39 -14.91
C GLY A 67 -0.11 -2.23 -14.00
N GLU A 68 0.25 -3.50 -13.90
CA GLU A 68 -0.51 -4.53 -13.18
C GLU A 68 -0.57 -4.29 -11.68
N PHE A 69 0.45 -3.64 -11.09
CA PHE A 69 0.45 -3.32 -9.66
C PHE A 69 -0.81 -2.52 -9.26
N TYR A 70 -1.14 -1.48 -10.03
CA TYR A 70 -2.32 -0.63 -9.73
C TYR A 70 -3.63 -1.37 -9.99
N ALA A 71 -3.69 -2.17 -11.04
CA ALA A 71 -4.85 -3.03 -11.32
C ALA A 71 -5.06 -4.05 -10.18
N SER A 72 -3.99 -4.64 -9.66
CA SER A 72 -4.02 -5.56 -8.52
C SER A 72 -4.45 -4.87 -7.22
N LEU A 73 -3.98 -3.64 -6.97
CA LEU A 73 -4.41 -2.82 -5.84
C LEU A 73 -5.93 -2.55 -5.91
N MET A 74 -6.42 -2.07 -7.06
CA MET A 74 -7.86 -1.81 -7.26
C MET A 74 -8.69 -3.09 -7.09
N ASN A 75 -8.28 -4.19 -7.70
CA ASN A 75 -8.96 -5.48 -7.59
C ASN A 75 -8.96 -6.02 -6.15
N GLY A 76 -7.86 -5.84 -5.41
CA GLY A 76 -7.77 -6.20 -4.00
C GLY A 76 -8.78 -5.45 -3.13
N PHE A 77 -8.91 -4.13 -3.34
CA PHE A 77 -9.91 -3.31 -2.67
C PHE A 77 -11.34 -3.69 -3.08
N TYR A 78 -11.60 -3.88 -4.38
CA TYR A 78 -12.90 -4.32 -4.86
C TYR A 78 -13.34 -5.65 -4.20
N LYS A 79 -12.49 -6.67 -4.20
CA LYS A 79 -12.78 -7.94 -3.52
C LYS A 79 -13.00 -7.78 -2.01
N ALA A 80 -12.32 -6.84 -1.39
CA ALA A 80 -12.46 -6.60 0.05
C ALA A 80 -13.85 -6.03 0.42
N THR A 81 -14.58 -5.42 -0.54
CA THR A 81 -15.95 -4.92 -0.31
C THR A 81 -17.00 -6.02 -0.25
N GLU A 82 -16.75 -7.22 -0.79
CA GLU A 82 -17.72 -8.32 -0.78
C GLU A 82 -18.25 -8.67 0.62
N ASN A 83 -17.46 -8.38 1.66
CA ASN A 83 -17.84 -8.60 3.07
C ASN A 83 -17.88 -7.30 3.89
N SER A 84 -17.97 -6.15 3.25
CA SER A 84 -18.09 -4.82 3.85
C SER A 84 -19.48 -4.24 3.58
N THR A 85 -19.89 -3.27 4.40
CA THR A 85 -21.09 -2.44 4.16
C THR A 85 -20.73 -1.14 3.44
N SER A 86 -19.43 -0.93 3.14
CA SER A 86 -18.92 0.26 2.48
C SER A 86 -18.65 -0.03 1.01
N ASP A 87 -18.97 0.94 0.14
CA ASP A 87 -18.59 0.92 -1.26
C ASP A 87 -17.21 1.57 -1.45
N ILE A 88 -16.45 1.07 -2.43
CA ILE A 88 -15.21 1.69 -2.86
C ILE A 88 -15.42 2.54 -4.10
N VAL A 89 -14.95 3.78 -4.04
CA VAL A 89 -14.86 4.69 -5.18
C VAL A 89 -13.38 4.90 -5.52
N PHE A 90 -12.98 4.59 -6.76
CA PHE A 90 -11.63 4.85 -7.24
C PHE A 90 -11.52 6.30 -7.71
N SER A 91 -10.67 7.08 -7.08
CA SER A 91 -10.44 8.48 -7.39
C SER A 91 -8.99 8.71 -7.81
N TYR A 92 -8.80 9.46 -8.87
CA TYR A 92 -7.47 9.77 -9.40
C TYR A 92 -7.16 11.25 -9.22
N VAL A 93 -5.89 11.52 -8.90
CA VAL A 93 -5.32 12.86 -8.85
C VAL A 93 -4.25 13.00 -9.96
N ALA A 94 -4.13 14.20 -10.52
CA ALA A 94 -3.15 14.46 -11.58
C ALA A 94 -1.71 14.30 -11.06
N GLU A 95 -0.79 13.86 -11.93
CA GLU A 95 0.61 13.60 -11.58
C GLU A 95 1.35 14.86 -11.13
N ASP A 96 1.12 15.97 -11.83
CA ASP A 96 1.79 17.28 -11.61
C ASP A 96 0.95 18.23 -10.74
N ASN A 97 0.11 17.69 -9.87
CA ASN A 97 -0.82 18.51 -9.11
C ASN A 97 -0.15 19.18 -7.91
N ASN A 98 0.05 20.49 -8.00
CA ASN A 98 0.53 21.31 -6.89
C ASN A 98 -0.54 21.54 -5.79
N ASN A 99 -1.79 21.14 -6.04
CA ASN A 99 -2.94 21.33 -5.14
C ASN A 99 -3.46 20.02 -4.56
N LEU A 100 -2.58 19.03 -4.38
CA LEU A 100 -2.96 17.68 -3.92
C LEU A 100 -3.74 17.70 -2.61
N VAL A 101 -3.38 18.57 -1.67
CA VAL A 101 -4.09 18.75 -0.40
C VAL A 101 -5.52 19.22 -0.64
N ASP A 102 -5.72 20.24 -1.49
CA ASP A 102 -7.05 20.78 -1.80
C ASP A 102 -7.97 19.75 -2.49
N ASP A 103 -7.40 18.92 -3.36
CA ASP A 103 -8.14 17.82 -3.99
C ASP A 103 -8.62 16.82 -2.95
N ILE A 104 -7.76 16.43 -2.01
CA ILE A 104 -8.13 15.51 -0.92
C ILE A 104 -9.20 16.16 -0.02
N LEU A 105 -9.07 17.45 0.30
CA LEU A 105 -10.07 18.21 1.05
C LEU A 105 -11.42 18.29 0.30
N SER A 106 -11.38 18.37 -1.04
CA SER A 106 -12.60 18.31 -1.86
C SER A 106 -13.23 16.91 -1.83
N LEU A 107 -12.43 15.85 -1.90
CA LEU A 107 -12.90 14.47 -1.83
C LEU A 107 -13.47 14.14 -0.44
N SER A 108 -12.91 14.70 0.64
CA SER A 108 -13.43 14.50 1.99
C SER A 108 -14.84 15.01 2.20
N LYS A 109 -15.29 15.98 1.37
CA LYS A 109 -16.67 16.48 1.37
C LYS A 109 -17.65 15.56 0.64
N LYS A 110 -17.16 14.61 -0.15
CA LYS A 110 -17.99 13.73 -1.01
C LYS A 110 -18.07 12.30 -0.50
N HIS A 111 -17.06 11.84 0.25
CA HIS A 111 -16.94 10.46 0.69
C HIS A 111 -16.92 10.39 2.21
N SER A 112 -17.27 9.24 2.76
CA SER A 112 -17.31 8.99 4.21
C SER A 112 -15.91 8.73 4.80
N GLY A 113 -14.96 8.33 3.97
CA GLY A 113 -13.57 8.07 4.35
C GLY A 113 -12.66 7.99 3.14
N ILE A 114 -11.35 8.08 3.36
CA ILE A 114 -10.34 8.09 2.30
C ILE A 114 -9.17 7.18 2.63
N CYS A 115 -8.78 6.36 1.66
CA CYS A 115 -7.51 5.61 1.62
C CYS A 115 -6.58 6.27 0.60
N LEU A 116 -5.37 6.67 1.00
CA LEU A 116 -4.41 7.37 0.16
C LEU A 116 -3.26 6.48 -0.28
N PHE A 117 -3.13 6.22 -1.58
CA PHE A 117 -1.93 5.65 -2.19
C PHE A 117 -1.23 6.71 -3.03
N LEU A 118 -0.59 7.67 -2.36
CA LEU A 118 0.01 8.86 -2.96
C LEU A 118 1.48 9.01 -2.53
N PRO A 119 2.43 8.42 -3.28
CA PRO A 119 3.85 8.42 -2.91
C PRO A 119 4.51 9.80 -2.81
N SER A 120 3.91 10.82 -3.41
CA SER A 120 4.40 12.20 -3.37
C SER A 120 4.00 12.97 -2.10
N MET A 121 3.09 12.43 -1.28
CA MET A 121 2.67 13.11 -0.05
C MET A 121 3.73 13.06 1.03
N THR A 122 3.91 14.20 1.69
CA THR A 122 4.81 14.37 2.82
C THR A 122 4.06 14.35 4.15
N ASN A 123 4.80 14.20 5.25
CA ASN A 123 4.21 14.32 6.58
C ASN A 123 3.55 15.70 6.82
N ASN A 124 4.06 16.76 6.19
CA ASN A 124 3.47 18.10 6.30
C ASN A 124 2.11 18.18 5.59
N ASP A 125 1.96 17.49 4.45
CA ASP A 125 0.68 17.43 3.74
C ASP A 125 -0.36 16.69 4.57
N TYR A 126 0.00 15.57 5.20
CA TYR A 126 -0.87 14.85 6.14
C TYR A 126 -1.29 15.71 7.34
N LEU A 127 -0.36 16.51 7.91
CA LEU A 127 -0.68 17.43 9.01
C LEU A 127 -1.66 18.51 8.57
N LYS A 128 -1.44 19.17 7.41
CA LYS A 128 -2.37 20.17 6.86
C LYS A 128 -3.76 19.59 6.65
N ILE A 129 -3.87 18.38 6.06
CA ILE A 129 -5.16 17.72 5.89
C ILE A 129 -5.81 17.45 7.23
N LYS A 130 -5.08 16.91 8.21
CA LYS A 130 -5.60 16.62 9.56
C LYS A 130 -6.09 17.89 10.28
N GLU A 131 -5.41 19.01 10.14
CA GLU A 131 -5.83 20.30 10.68
C GLU A 131 -7.16 20.79 10.09
N GLU A 132 -7.35 20.62 8.76
CA GLU A 132 -8.56 21.09 8.06
C GLU A 132 -9.77 20.15 8.23
N VAL A 133 -9.55 18.83 8.21
CA VAL A 133 -10.66 17.86 8.28
C VAL A 133 -10.93 17.33 9.69
N GLY A 134 -10.05 17.63 10.65
CA GLY A 134 -10.20 17.18 12.04
C GLY A 134 -10.24 15.65 12.16
N ARG A 135 -11.38 15.14 12.63
CA ARG A 135 -11.60 13.70 12.86
C ARG A 135 -12.08 12.92 11.63
N TYR A 136 -11.96 13.49 10.45
CA TYR A 136 -12.39 12.80 9.23
C TYR A 136 -11.55 11.52 9.00
N PRO A 137 -12.21 10.38 8.66
CA PRO A 137 -11.54 9.10 8.46
C PRO A 137 -10.65 9.10 7.23
N ILE A 138 -9.35 9.23 7.44
CA ILE A 138 -8.33 9.23 6.39
C ILE A 138 -7.15 8.37 6.81
N ILE A 139 -6.71 7.49 5.94
CA ILE A 139 -5.55 6.63 6.16
C ILE A 139 -4.57 6.68 5.00
N SER A 140 -3.30 6.40 5.28
CA SER A 140 -2.27 6.17 4.27
C SER A 140 -2.10 4.67 3.97
N LEU A 141 -1.80 4.32 2.72
CA LEU A 141 -1.42 2.97 2.31
C LEU A 141 0.08 2.81 2.09
N LEU A 142 0.86 3.81 2.47
CA LEU A 142 2.32 3.81 2.33
C LEU A 142 2.98 3.93 3.70
N PRO A 143 4.05 3.14 3.97
CA PRO A 143 4.73 3.18 5.25
C PRO A 143 5.35 4.54 5.53
N SER A 144 5.45 4.90 6.81
CA SER A 144 6.12 6.11 7.28
C SER A 144 6.94 5.80 8.53
N LYS A 145 8.11 6.44 8.69
CA LYS A 145 8.89 6.33 9.93
C LYS A 145 8.21 7.02 11.12
N ASN A 146 7.36 8.00 10.83
CA ASN A 146 6.63 8.76 11.84
C ASN A 146 5.25 9.11 11.28
N PRO A 147 4.30 8.15 11.29
CA PRO A 147 3.00 8.33 10.67
C PRO A 147 2.20 9.42 11.38
N LYS A 148 1.63 10.34 10.61
CA LYS A 148 0.80 11.45 11.10
C LYS A 148 -0.69 11.13 11.06
N ILE A 149 -1.05 10.15 10.26
CA ILE A 149 -2.38 9.54 10.16
C ILE A 149 -2.22 8.02 10.22
N ASP A 150 -3.30 7.31 10.50
CA ASP A 150 -3.28 5.86 10.49
C ASP A 150 -2.82 5.33 9.14
N THR A 151 -2.04 4.28 9.18
CA THR A 151 -1.37 3.73 8.01
C THR A 151 -1.58 2.22 7.95
N VAL A 152 -2.01 1.73 6.80
CA VAL A 152 -2.10 0.30 6.50
C VAL A 152 -1.23 0.02 5.29
N CYS A 153 -0.15 -0.72 5.46
CA CYS A 153 0.83 -0.93 4.39
C CYS A 153 1.40 -2.35 4.42
N PHE A 154 2.09 -2.76 3.37
CA PHE A 154 2.84 -4.01 3.40
C PHE A 154 4.09 -3.90 4.28
N ASP A 155 4.49 -5.00 4.93
CA ASP A 155 5.75 -5.10 5.66
C ASP A 155 6.93 -5.16 4.66
N SER A 156 7.22 -4.00 4.08
CA SER A 156 8.27 -3.83 3.08
C SER A 156 9.66 -4.14 3.62
N TYR A 157 9.90 -3.87 4.91
CA TYR A 157 11.17 -4.20 5.56
C TYR A 157 11.36 -5.72 5.64
N ARG A 158 10.33 -6.42 6.10
CA ARG A 158 10.35 -7.89 6.17
C ARG A 158 10.58 -8.52 4.80
N GLY A 159 9.95 -7.98 3.76
CA GLY A 159 10.14 -8.49 2.39
C GLY A 159 11.57 -8.36 1.90
N GLY A 160 12.22 -7.21 2.11
CA GLY A 160 13.64 -7.04 1.79
C GLY A 160 14.53 -8.00 2.56
N TYR A 161 14.31 -8.14 3.88
CA TYR A 161 15.01 -9.08 4.72
C TYR A 161 14.87 -10.55 4.23
N MET A 162 13.65 -10.97 3.89
CA MET A 162 13.38 -12.31 3.39
C MET A 162 14.09 -12.61 2.08
N MET A 163 14.19 -11.65 1.17
CA MET A 163 14.89 -11.83 -0.10
C MET A 163 16.40 -12.01 0.12
N ALA A 164 17.02 -11.20 0.97
CA ALA A 164 18.44 -11.36 1.31
C ALA A 164 18.71 -12.72 1.96
N LYS A 165 17.86 -13.12 2.91
CA LYS A 165 17.95 -14.44 3.56
C LYS A 165 17.81 -15.58 2.56
N HIS A 166 16.84 -15.49 1.63
CA HIS A 166 16.68 -16.48 0.56
C HIS A 166 17.96 -16.63 -0.28
N PHE A 167 18.58 -15.53 -0.68
CA PHE A 167 19.81 -15.55 -1.47
C PHE A 167 20.99 -16.15 -0.71
N GLU A 168 21.12 -15.88 0.59
CA GLU A 168 22.10 -16.54 1.46
C GLU A 168 21.86 -18.06 1.52
N GLU A 169 20.60 -18.49 1.68
CA GLU A 169 20.20 -19.90 1.69
C GLU A 169 20.51 -20.61 0.36
N GLN A 170 20.57 -19.86 -0.77
CA GLN A 170 21.05 -20.35 -2.06
C GLN A 170 22.60 -20.37 -2.17
N GLY A 171 23.32 -19.99 -1.10
CA GLY A 171 24.78 -20.03 -1.03
C GLY A 171 25.50 -18.80 -1.56
N TYR A 172 24.77 -17.73 -1.91
CA TYR A 172 25.37 -16.48 -2.38
C TYR A 172 25.94 -15.66 -1.23
N LYS A 173 27.11 -15.05 -1.47
CA LYS A 173 27.81 -14.17 -0.52
C LYS A 173 27.86 -12.73 -1.01
N LYS A 174 27.73 -12.52 -2.31
CA LYS A 174 27.77 -11.21 -2.97
C LYS A 174 26.36 -10.82 -3.38
N PHE A 175 25.95 -9.62 -2.99
CA PHE A 175 24.61 -9.12 -3.21
C PHE A 175 24.62 -7.87 -4.07
N GLY A 176 23.61 -7.74 -4.93
CA GLY A 176 23.31 -6.56 -5.71
C GLY A 176 21.92 -6.03 -5.38
N PHE A 177 21.70 -4.72 -5.51
CA PHE A 177 20.41 -4.11 -5.27
C PHE A 177 20.05 -3.04 -6.31
N ILE A 178 18.88 -3.19 -6.95
CA ILE A 178 18.26 -2.15 -7.78
C ILE A 178 17.21 -1.44 -6.92
N SER A 179 17.49 -0.22 -6.48
CA SER A 179 16.57 0.51 -5.59
C SER A 179 15.37 1.07 -6.34
N GLY A 180 14.30 1.39 -5.59
CA GLY A 180 13.22 2.26 -6.08
C GLY A 180 13.52 3.74 -5.86
N PRO A 181 12.56 4.64 -6.19
CA PRO A 181 12.74 6.08 -6.00
C PRO A 181 13.11 6.43 -4.55
N PRO A 182 14.12 7.29 -4.34
CA PRO A 182 14.61 7.62 -2.99
C PRO A 182 13.58 8.36 -2.14
N SER A 183 12.61 9.03 -2.77
CA SER A 183 11.49 9.70 -2.10
C SER A 183 10.42 8.74 -1.57
N ARG A 184 10.43 7.48 -2.00
CA ARG A 184 9.43 6.49 -1.61
C ARG A 184 9.84 5.74 -0.33
N ALA A 185 9.01 5.84 0.69
CA ALA A 185 9.26 5.19 1.97
C ALA A 185 9.27 3.65 1.86
N ASP A 186 8.36 3.07 1.07
CA ASP A 186 8.32 1.62 0.83
C ASP A 186 9.61 1.09 0.17
N ALA A 187 10.18 1.83 -0.80
CA ALA A 187 11.48 1.51 -1.40
C ALA A 187 12.62 1.52 -0.35
N LEU A 188 12.60 2.54 0.52
CA LEU A 188 13.59 2.65 1.60
C LEU A 188 13.44 1.51 2.62
N PHE A 189 12.22 1.14 2.99
CA PHE A 189 11.98 0.02 3.90
C PHE A 189 12.46 -1.31 3.30
N ARG A 190 12.19 -1.59 2.01
CA ARG A 190 12.69 -2.77 1.28
C ARG A 190 14.22 -2.81 1.33
N LYS A 191 14.89 -1.70 0.96
CA LYS A 191 16.34 -1.56 1.01
C LYS A 191 16.89 -1.82 2.40
N ASN A 192 16.32 -1.19 3.43
CA ASN A 192 16.82 -1.33 4.79
C ASN A 192 16.68 -2.76 5.32
N GLY A 193 15.59 -3.46 5.01
CA GLY A 193 15.42 -4.86 5.36
C GLY A 193 16.47 -5.75 4.71
N PHE A 194 16.71 -5.55 3.41
CA PHE A 194 17.74 -6.28 2.64
C PHE A 194 19.14 -6.04 3.20
N LEU A 195 19.52 -4.77 3.40
CA LEU A 195 20.82 -4.42 3.94
C LEU A 195 21.03 -4.88 5.39
N ASN A 196 19.97 -4.85 6.21
CA ASN A 196 20.08 -5.27 7.60
C ASN A 196 20.41 -6.76 7.73
N HIS A 197 19.86 -7.60 6.84
CA HIS A 197 20.27 -9.02 6.79
C HIS A 197 21.74 -9.18 6.42
N ILE A 198 22.19 -8.48 5.36
CA ILE A 198 23.57 -8.54 4.88
C ILE A 198 24.54 -8.08 5.97
N HIS A 199 24.29 -6.91 6.58
CA HIS A 199 25.19 -6.35 7.62
C HIS A 199 25.16 -7.14 8.93
N GLY A 200 24.15 -7.96 9.16
CA GLY A 200 24.05 -8.86 10.31
C GLY A 200 24.92 -10.11 10.19
N GLN A 201 25.54 -10.35 9.03
CA GLN A 201 26.40 -11.52 8.75
C GLN A 201 27.80 -11.06 8.37
N ASN A 202 28.84 -11.76 8.86
CA ASN A 202 30.24 -11.35 8.65
C ASN A 202 30.77 -11.66 7.24
N ASP A 203 30.10 -12.54 6.50
CA ASP A 203 30.59 -13.10 5.23
C ASP A 203 29.69 -12.71 4.04
N LEU A 204 28.72 -11.82 4.26
CA LEU A 204 27.87 -11.28 3.22
C LEU A 204 28.26 -9.84 2.88
N GLU A 205 28.25 -9.51 1.59
CA GLU A 205 28.67 -8.20 1.10
C GLU A 205 27.71 -7.65 0.04
N LEU A 206 27.30 -6.38 0.17
CA LEU A 206 26.68 -5.64 -0.92
C LEU A 206 27.78 -5.13 -1.85
N VAL A 207 28.00 -5.81 -2.98
CA VAL A 207 29.08 -5.48 -3.93
C VAL A 207 28.63 -4.54 -5.04
N TRP A 208 27.32 -4.37 -5.24
CA TRP A 208 26.78 -3.54 -6.31
C TRP A 208 25.41 -2.95 -5.91
N SER A 209 25.16 -1.73 -6.35
CA SER A 209 23.82 -1.11 -6.24
C SER A 209 23.58 -0.11 -7.35
N PHE A 210 22.32 -0.04 -7.81
CA PHE A 210 21.88 0.89 -8.84
C PHE A 210 20.63 1.64 -8.37
N GLN A 211 20.59 2.97 -8.63
CA GLN A 211 19.43 3.78 -8.30
C GLN A 211 18.37 3.65 -9.40
N GLY A 212 17.33 2.87 -9.15
CA GLY A 212 16.17 2.73 -10.01
C GLY A 212 15.01 3.66 -9.61
N ASP A 213 13.90 3.48 -10.32
CA ASP A 213 12.64 4.21 -10.14
C ASP A 213 11.40 3.32 -10.21
N PHE A 214 11.58 2.00 -10.13
CA PHE A 214 10.56 0.99 -10.30
C PHE A 214 10.09 0.76 -11.75
N THR A 215 10.72 1.38 -12.74
CA THR A 215 10.42 1.14 -14.16
C THR A 215 11.29 0.05 -14.77
N SER A 216 10.77 -0.63 -15.79
CA SER A 216 11.53 -1.58 -16.59
C SER A 216 12.66 -0.88 -17.37
N ALA A 217 12.50 0.40 -17.72
CA ALA A 217 13.52 1.19 -18.43
C ALA A 217 14.78 1.36 -17.57
N LEU A 218 14.64 1.73 -16.28
CA LEU A 218 15.79 1.81 -15.38
C LEU A 218 16.28 0.43 -14.96
N GLY A 219 15.45 -0.61 -14.97
CA GLY A 219 15.90 -2.01 -14.85
C GLY A 219 16.87 -2.41 -15.96
N LYS A 220 16.57 -2.04 -17.22
CA LYS A 220 17.48 -2.23 -18.36
C LYS A 220 18.79 -1.44 -18.20
N ALA A 221 18.73 -0.18 -17.76
CA ALA A 221 19.91 0.63 -17.50
C ALA A 221 20.78 0.03 -16.36
N ALA A 222 20.15 -0.50 -15.32
CA ALA A 222 20.81 -1.21 -14.23
C ALA A 222 21.60 -2.42 -14.73
N PHE A 223 21.06 -3.18 -15.70
CA PHE A 223 21.82 -4.28 -16.30
C PHE A 223 23.04 -3.77 -17.06
N ALA A 224 22.94 -2.70 -17.81
CA ALA A 224 24.09 -2.14 -18.53
C ALA A 224 25.22 -1.72 -17.57
N ASP A 225 24.87 -1.10 -16.44
CA ASP A 225 25.83 -0.75 -15.38
C ASP A 225 26.43 -1.99 -14.73
N TYR A 226 25.59 -2.98 -14.37
CA TYR A 226 26.06 -4.27 -13.81
C TYR A 226 27.03 -4.99 -14.76
N ASN A 227 26.69 -5.09 -16.03
CA ASN A 227 27.52 -5.74 -17.05
C ASN A 227 28.90 -5.06 -17.18
N ASN A 228 28.95 -3.73 -17.11
CA ASN A 228 30.21 -2.97 -17.14
C ASN A 228 31.06 -3.16 -15.88
N SER A 229 30.47 -3.55 -14.76
CA SER A 229 31.20 -3.79 -13.52
C SER A 229 32.07 -5.06 -13.56
N GLY A 230 31.77 -5.99 -14.45
CA GLY A 230 32.47 -7.29 -14.56
C GLY A 230 32.23 -8.23 -13.36
N LEU A 231 31.31 -7.92 -12.48
CA LEU A 231 30.96 -8.73 -11.31
C LEU A 231 30.36 -10.08 -11.73
N LYS A 232 30.61 -11.12 -10.94
CA LYS A 232 30.08 -12.47 -11.12
C LYS A 232 29.59 -13.05 -9.81
N ASP A 233 28.76 -14.05 -9.91
CA ASP A 233 28.18 -14.77 -8.75
C ASP A 233 27.50 -13.82 -7.77
N VAL A 234 26.65 -12.91 -8.27
CA VAL A 234 25.92 -11.93 -7.49
C VAL A 234 24.44 -12.31 -7.43
N ALA A 235 23.86 -12.27 -6.24
CA ALA A 235 22.41 -12.36 -6.07
C ALA A 235 21.80 -10.95 -6.10
N ILE A 236 20.91 -10.68 -7.04
CA ILE A 236 20.41 -9.34 -7.33
C ILE A 236 18.96 -9.21 -6.85
N PHE A 237 18.71 -8.27 -5.95
CA PHE A 237 17.35 -7.89 -5.55
C PHE A 237 16.89 -6.64 -6.29
N GLY A 238 15.86 -6.77 -7.10
CA GLY A 238 15.14 -5.63 -7.67
C GLY A 238 14.06 -5.13 -6.71
N GLY A 239 14.03 -3.83 -6.47
CA GLY A 239 13.07 -3.19 -5.58
C GLY A 239 11.61 -3.40 -5.97
N ASN A 240 11.33 -3.82 -7.22
CA ASN A 240 10.05 -4.33 -7.70
C ASN A 240 10.24 -5.26 -8.91
N ASP A 241 9.17 -5.94 -9.33
CA ASP A 241 9.20 -6.91 -10.44
C ASP A 241 9.49 -6.25 -11.79
N TYR A 242 8.96 -5.04 -12.05
CA TYR A 242 9.22 -4.34 -13.34
C TYR A 242 10.70 -4.03 -13.54
N SER A 243 11.41 -3.61 -12.50
CA SER A 243 12.86 -3.42 -12.57
C SER A 243 13.59 -4.72 -12.89
N CYS A 244 13.15 -5.85 -12.28
CA CYS A 244 13.70 -7.16 -12.58
C CYS A 244 13.46 -7.56 -14.03
N PHE A 245 12.26 -7.37 -14.58
CA PHE A 245 11.98 -7.71 -15.98
C PHE A 245 12.84 -6.93 -16.97
N GLY A 246 13.02 -5.62 -16.71
CA GLY A 246 13.93 -4.80 -17.54
C GLY A 246 15.36 -5.30 -17.49
N PHE A 247 15.85 -5.63 -16.29
CA PHE A 247 17.19 -6.18 -16.08
C PHE A 247 17.34 -7.54 -16.75
N MET A 248 16.44 -8.49 -16.47
CA MET A 248 16.49 -9.86 -17.01
C MET A 248 16.42 -9.88 -18.53
N LYS A 249 15.51 -9.08 -19.12
CA LYS A 249 15.37 -9.00 -20.58
C LYS A 249 16.69 -8.54 -21.22
N ALA A 250 17.31 -7.48 -20.71
CA ALA A 250 18.56 -6.98 -21.24
C ALA A 250 19.73 -7.99 -21.03
N ALA A 251 19.74 -8.69 -19.91
CA ALA A 251 20.72 -9.75 -19.64
C ALA A 251 20.62 -10.90 -20.64
N ILE A 252 19.40 -11.41 -20.87
CA ILE A 252 19.14 -12.51 -21.83
C ILE A 252 19.50 -12.08 -23.26
N GLU A 253 19.14 -10.85 -23.66
CA GLU A 253 19.53 -10.27 -24.97
C GLU A 253 21.04 -10.15 -25.13
N SER A 254 21.79 -10.05 -24.02
CA SER A 254 23.25 -9.99 -23.98
C SER A 254 23.91 -11.37 -23.82
N GLY A 255 23.15 -12.46 -23.84
CA GLY A 255 23.62 -13.83 -23.78
C GLY A 255 23.81 -14.42 -22.38
N TYR A 256 23.40 -13.70 -21.32
CA TYR A 256 23.42 -14.21 -19.97
C TYR A 256 22.35 -15.27 -19.74
N LYS A 257 22.66 -16.25 -18.90
CA LYS A 257 21.74 -17.30 -18.46
C LYS A 257 21.35 -17.10 -17.01
N ILE A 258 20.06 -17.06 -16.73
CA ILE A 258 19.51 -16.94 -15.39
C ILE A 258 18.81 -18.28 -15.05
N PRO A 259 19.18 -18.94 -13.96
CA PRO A 259 19.96 -18.47 -12.79
C PRO A 259 21.49 -18.75 -12.87
N ASP A 260 22.04 -19.16 -14.01
CA ASP A 260 23.41 -19.69 -14.13
C ASP A 260 24.51 -18.65 -13.87
N ASP A 261 24.39 -17.45 -14.44
CA ASP A 261 25.39 -16.38 -14.32
C ASP A 261 25.16 -15.49 -13.09
N PHE A 262 23.93 -15.36 -12.68
CA PHE A 262 23.48 -14.68 -11.46
C PHE A 262 22.05 -15.09 -11.13
N ILE A 263 21.62 -14.91 -9.88
CA ILE A 263 20.20 -15.04 -9.48
C ILE A 263 19.58 -13.67 -9.28
N ILE A 264 18.26 -13.60 -9.47
CA ILE A 264 17.51 -12.36 -9.29
C ILE A 264 16.14 -12.63 -8.67
N GLY A 265 15.72 -11.72 -7.79
CA GLY A 265 14.40 -11.73 -7.18
C GLY A 265 13.79 -10.33 -7.14
N GLY A 266 12.49 -10.26 -7.22
CA GLY A 266 11.69 -9.04 -7.27
C GLY A 266 10.80 -8.83 -6.06
N TYR A 267 9.87 -7.90 -6.20
CA TYR A 267 8.89 -7.53 -5.20
C TYR A 267 7.59 -7.15 -5.90
N ASP A 268 6.45 -7.50 -5.33
CA ASP A 268 5.04 -7.31 -5.66
C ASP A 268 4.36 -8.61 -6.11
N ASN A 269 5.07 -9.55 -6.75
CA ASN A 269 4.56 -10.80 -7.32
C ASN A 269 3.37 -10.55 -8.28
N ILE A 270 3.57 -9.66 -9.25
CA ILE A 270 2.59 -9.45 -10.32
C ILE A 270 2.48 -10.70 -11.20
N SER A 271 1.36 -10.88 -11.92
CA SER A 271 1.07 -12.15 -12.65
C SER A 271 2.10 -12.45 -13.75
N PHE A 272 2.76 -11.41 -14.27
CA PHE A 272 3.82 -11.57 -15.26
C PHE A 272 5.05 -12.33 -14.72
N CYS A 273 5.23 -12.45 -13.41
CA CYS A 273 6.28 -13.28 -12.81
C CYS A 273 6.19 -14.74 -13.22
N ASP A 274 4.98 -15.28 -13.36
CA ASP A 274 4.73 -16.67 -13.79
C ASP A 274 4.85 -16.85 -15.33
N ASN A 275 4.86 -15.76 -16.10
CA ASN A 275 4.86 -15.77 -17.57
C ASN A 275 6.19 -15.30 -18.18
N PHE A 276 7.13 -14.86 -17.39
CA PHE A 276 8.48 -14.52 -17.84
C PHE A 276 9.37 -15.78 -17.89
N THR A 277 10.38 -15.80 -18.75
CA THR A 277 11.34 -16.92 -18.82
C THR A 277 12.75 -16.41 -18.59
N PRO A 278 13.42 -16.87 -17.49
CA PRO A 278 12.90 -17.75 -16.43
C PRO A 278 11.88 -17.03 -15.54
N GLU A 279 10.97 -17.82 -14.94
CA GLU A 279 9.96 -17.29 -13.98
C GLU A 279 10.63 -16.54 -12.82
N LEU A 280 10.11 -15.36 -12.46
CA LEU A 280 10.70 -14.48 -11.46
C LEU A 280 10.31 -14.86 -10.03
N THR A 281 11.30 -15.18 -9.18
CA THR A 281 11.14 -15.20 -7.72
C THR A 281 10.75 -13.82 -7.23
N SER A 282 9.70 -13.72 -6.40
CA SER A 282 9.24 -12.40 -5.93
C SER A 282 8.63 -12.45 -4.53
N ILE A 283 8.71 -11.32 -3.84
CA ILE A 283 7.98 -11.10 -2.60
C ILE A 283 6.50 -10.84 -2.93
N VAL A 284 5.65 -11.65 -2.32
CA VAL A 284 4.19 -11.63 -2.54
C VAL A 284 3.53 -10.57 -1.67
N THR A 285 2.76 -9.70 -2.29
CA THR A 285 1.89 -8.71 -1.65
C THR A 285 0.42 -9.12 -1.77
N ASP A 286 -0.26 -9.29 -0.65
CA ASP A 286 -1.70 -9.62 -0.62
C ASP A 286 -2.55 -8.34 -0.64
N PHE A 287 -2.88 -7.86 -1.85
CA PHE A 287 -3.72 -6.67 -2.03
C PHE A 287 -5.13 -6.83 -1.48
N HIS A 288 -5.67 -8.06 -1.41
CA HIS A 288 -6.98 -8.30 -0.79
C HIS A 288 -6.91 -8.10 0.73
N ALA A 289 -5.87 -8.64 1.38
CA ALA A 289 -5.63 -8.42 2.80
C ALA A 289 -5.41 -6.93 3.10
N LEU A 290 -4.65 -6.21 2.25
CA LEU A 290 -4.45 -4.76 2.36
C LEU A 290 -5.79 -4.03 2.31
N GLY A 291 -6.62 -4.27 1.29
CA GLY A 291 -7.93 -3.65 1.12
C GLY A 291 -8.86 -3.94 2.30
N LYS A 292 -8.90 -5.20 2.75
CA LYS A 292 -9.73 -5.63 3.89
C LYS A 292 -9.37 -4.90 5.19
N ILE A 293 -8.09 -4.78 5.50
CA ILE A 293 -7.65 -4.09 6.73
C ILE A 293 -7.84 -2.58 6.57
N ALA A 294 -7.52 -2.01 5.39
CA ALA A 294 -7.72 -0.59 5.13
C ALA A 294 -9.19 -0.16 5.27
N ILE A 295 -10.13 -0.89 4.65
CA ILE A 295 -11.57 -0.63 4.77
C ILE A 295 -12.00 -0.71 6.24
N ARG A 296 -11.61 -1.77 6.96
CA ARG A 296 -11.94 -1.93 8.39
C ARG A 296 -11.38 -0.80 9.24
N THR A 297 -10.16 -0.34 8.98
CA THR A 297 -9.56 0.78 9.70
C THR A 297 -10.37 2.06 9.48
N VAL A 298 -10.76 2.36 8.24
CA VAL A 298 -11.63 3.51 7.94
C VAL A 298 -12.99 3.36 8.61
N GLU A 299 -13.63 2.19 8.55
CA GLU A 299 -14.91 1.91 9.21
C GLU A 299 -14.82 2.09 10.74
N SER A 300 -13.70 1.68 11.35
CA SER A 300 -13.43 1.89 12.79
C SER A 300 -13.30 3.37 13.11
N LEU A 301 -12.56 4.14 12.32
CA LEU A 301 -12.43 5.60 12.48
C LEU A 301 -13.76 6.33 12.30
N ILE A 302 -14.67 5.82 11.45
CA ILE A 302 -16.02 6.34 11.29
C ILE A 302 -16.85 6.12 12.57
N THR A 303 -16.71 4.97 13.22
CA THR A 303 -17.56 4.55 14.34
C THR A 303 -17.00 4.93 15.71
N GLU A 304 -15.71 5.03 15.84
CA GLU A 304 -15.02 5.36 17.07
C GLU A 304 -14.82 6.88 17.18
N ASN A 305 -15.03 7.44 18.37
CA ASN A 305 -14.60 8.81 18.69
C ASN A 305 -13.06 8.80 18.92
N ALA A 306 -12.29 8.59 17.84
CA ALA A 306 -10.84 8.60 17.94
C ALA A 306 -10.33 9.92 18.52
N ASP A 307 -9.38 9.84 19.44
CA ASP A 307 -8.76 11.01 20.04
C ASP A 307 -7.98 11.77 18.96
N THR A 308 -8.24 13.07 18.81
CA THR A 308 -7.61 13.92 17.78
C THR A 308 -6.11 14.08 17.97
N ASP A 309 -5.62 13.85 19.18
CA ASP A 309 -4.21 14.02 19.54
C ASP A 309 -3.39 12.74 19.38
N SER A 310 -4.01 11.63 18.96
CA SER A 310 -3.30 10.37 18.74
C SER A 310 -2.29 10.47 17.60
N VAL A 311 -1.10 9.96 17.82
CA VAL A 311 -0.10 9.68 16.78
C VAL A 311 -0.69 8.61 15.87
N GLY A 312 -0.52 8.73 14.54
CA GLY A 312 -1.00 7.72 13.60
C GLY A 312 -0.41 6.34 13.91
N GLN A 313 -1.25 5.32 13.87
CA GLN A 313 -0.84 3.93 14.05
C GLN A 313 -0.46 3.32 12.70
N MET A 314 0.49 2.37 12.70
CA MET A 314 0.88 1.66 11.47
C MET A 314 0.56 0.17 11.62
N SER A 315 -0.37 -0.30 10.78
CA SER A 315 -0.73 -1.71 10.63
C SER A 315 -0.01 -2.29 9.41
N MET A 316 0.85 -3.28 9.62
CA MET A 316 1.64 -3.90 8.56
C MET A 316 1.01 -5.24 8.13
N ILE A 317 0.75 -5.37 6.83
CA ILE A 317 0.28 -6.60 6.19
C ILE A 317 1.50 -7.51 5.95
N PRO A 318 1.52 -8.73 6.48
CA PRO A 318 2.60 -9.66 6.24
C PRO A 318 2.80 -9.95 4.75
N VAL A 319 4.07 -10.13 4.37
CA VAL A 319 4.46 -10.56 3.03
C VAL A 319 5.09 -11.94 3.09
N THR A 320 5.08 -12.65 1.97
CA THR A 320 5.72 -13.96 1.79
C THR A 320 6.65 -13.94 0.59
N ILE A 321 7.40 -15.01 0.36
CA ILE A 321 8.22 -15.15 -0.85
C ILE A 321 7.68 -16.31 -1.70
N LYS A 322 7.56 -16.10 -3.01
CA LYS A 322 7.31 -17.15 -4.00
C LYS A 322 8.59 -17.40 -4.79
N ILE A 323 9.24 -18.53 -4.47
CA ILE A 323 10.49 -18.93 -5.12
C ILE A 323 10.15 -19.54 -6.48
N ARG A 324 10.91 -19.14 -7.51
CA ARG A 324 10.81 -19.58 -8.90
C ARG A 324 12.20 -19.77 -9.53
N ASN A 325 12.22 -19.99 -10.84
CA ASN A 325 13.41 -20.39 -11.59
C ASN A 325 14.52 -19.34 -11.61
N SER A 326 14.20 -18.03 -11.45
CA SER A 326 15.23 -16.98 -11.48
C SER A 326 16.17 -16.98 -10.29
N SER A 327 15.85 -17.72 -9.22
CA SER A 327 16.69 -17.85 -8.03
C SER A 327 16.66 -19.23 -7.39
N SER A 328 16.14 -20.24 -8.08
CA SER A 328 16.23 -21.63 -7.64
C SER A 328 17.63 -22.17 -7.82
N PRO A 329 18.10 -23.08 -6.93
CA PRO A 329 19.40 -23.70 -7.12
C PRO A 329 19.43 -24.49 -8.43
N LYS A 330 20.61 -24.59 -9.05
CA LYS A 330 20.86 -25.55 -10.13
C LYS A 330 20.57 -26.94 -9.58
N THR A 331 19.59 -27.64 -10.14
CA THR A 331 19.37 -29.05 -9.89
C THR A 331 20.46 -29.88 -10.54
#